data_440c7a6d2f6cdfd7b6e0594a791d7878
#
_entry.id   440c7a6d2f6cdfd7b6e0594a791d7878
#
_cell.length_a   1.000
_cell.length_b   1.000
_cell.length_c   1.000
_cell.angle_alpha   90.00
_cell.angle_beta   90.00
_cell.angle_gamma   90.00
#
_symmetry.space_group_name_H-M   'P 1'
#
loop_
_entity.id
_entity.type
_entity.pdbx_description
1 polymer ?
#
loop_
_entity_poly.entity_id
_entity_poly.type
_entity_poly.pdbx_seq_one_letter_code
_entity_poly.pdbx_strand_id
1 'polypeptide(L)'
;VLFKGVHYEIMVETVPGTSVTVNMRVIRNQDVASADGKEMISASDFFVDIDDVKDLNDKEIIALSNAQAWDPQSDEFISIAKVEYDLSEEEGAYPVVFSTAGGTSVKRTIHVVDQPFVKNEKANEGVMAFNFFKTVDEITESQALDTDLKTWAGAQGWKLSDENESIDLSVDYDFEPEHVREGVYRITFSTAGREFKIHTTDYTEVGREVGLTFFPEDIHVMAREVF
;
A
#
# COMPACT_ATOMS: atom_id res chain seq x y z
N VAL A 1 32.20 -36.34 -15.24
CA VAL A 1 30.90 -36.32 -15.93
C VAL A 1 30.26 -35.00 -15.60
N LEU A 2 30.28 -34.06 -16.56
CA LEU A 2 29.60 -32.77 -16.43
C LEU A 2 28.11 -33.04 -16.64
N PHE A 3 27.30 -32.86 -15.59
CA PHE A 3 25.84 -32.75 -15.72
C PHE A 3 25.54 -31.44 -16.45
N LYS A 4 25.11 -31.52 -17.69
CA LYS A 4 24.45 -30.40 -18.35
C LYS A 4 23.17 -30.11 -17.58
N GLY A 5 23.12 -28.98 -16.88
CA GLY A 5 21.90 -28.48 -16.26
C GLY A 5 20.81 -28.31 -17.33
N VAL A 6 19.67 -28.90 -17.12
CA VAL A 6 18.50 -28.67 -17.95
C VAL A 6 18.00 -27.28 -17.56
N HIS A 7 18.07 -26.32 -18.49
CA HIS A 7 17.48 -25.01 -18.29
C HIS A 7 15.96 -25.14 -18.51
N TYR A 8 15.19 -24.84 -17.47
CA TYR A 8 13.74 -24.72 -17.59
C TYR A 8 13.42 -23.25 -17.83
N GLU A 9 12.73 -22.96 -18.91
CA GLU A 9 12.17 -21.64 -19.14
C GLU A 9 10.84 -21.55 -18.37
N ILE A 10 10.80 -20.71 -17.33
CA ILE A 10 9.58 -20.49 -16.55
C ILE A 10 8.94 -19.23 -17.08
N MET A 11 7.81 -19.36 -17.76
CA MET A 11 6.99 -18.23 -18.13
C MET A 11 5.95 -17.98 -17.03
N VAL A 12 6.06 -16.85 -16.34
CA VAL A 12 5.07 -16.41 -15.37
C VAL A 12 4.09 -15.50 -16.09
N GLU A 13 2.88 -16.01 -16.34
CA GLU A 13 1.76 -15.22 -16.83
C GLU A 13 0.76 -15.02 -15.69
N THR A 14 0.37 -13.76 -15.44
CA THR A 14 -0.80 -13.49 -14.59
C THR A 14 -2.07 -13.74 -15.37
N VAL A 15 -3.02 -14.46 -14.77
CA VAL A 15 -4.37 -14.56 -15.35
C VAL A 15 -4.92 -13.15 -15.49
N PRO A 16 -5.57 -12.80 -16.62
CA PRO A 16 -6.19 -11.51 -16.79
C PRO A 16 -7.29 -11.30 -15.76
N GLY A 17 -6.95 -10.70 -14.65
CA GLY A 17 -7.85 -10.23 -13.60
C GLY A 17 -7.92 -8.72 -13.60
N THR A 18 -8.81 -8.17 -12.81
CA THR A 18 -8.89 -6.73 -12.56
C THR A 18 -7.83 -6.35 -11.55
N SER A 19 -7.01 -5.36 -11.87
CA SER A 19 -5.94 -4.91 -10.99
C SER A 19 -5.84 -3.39 -10.97
N VAL A 20 -5.38 -2.86 -9.86
CA VAL A 20 -4.97 -1.46 -9.69
C VAL A 20 -3.54 -1.44 -9.16
N THR A 21 -2.73 -0.55 -9.71
CA THR A 21 -1.36 -0.33 -9.24
C THR A 21 -1.28 1.04 -8.60
N VAL A 22 -0.80 1.09 -7.38
CA VAL A 22 -0.60 2.32 -6.63
C VAL A 22 0.89 2.51 -6.30
N ASN A 23 1.26 3.74 -5.97
CA ASN A 23 2.59 4.05 -5.53
C ASN A 23 2.61 4.21 -4.01
N MET A 24 3.50 3.50 -3.35
CA MET A 24 3.87 3.73 -1.97
C MET A 24 5.10 4.63 -1.92
N ARG A 25 5.02 5.73 -1.19
CA ARG A 25 6.19 6.55 -0.92
C ARG A 25 6.72 6.26 0.49
N VAL A 26 7.94 5.76 0.55
CA VAL A 26 8.67 5.59 1.82
C VAL A 26 9.38 6.90 2.16
N ILE A 27 9.09 7.42 3.34
CA ILE A 27 9.56 8.71 3.84
C ILE A 27 10.33 8.52 5.15
N ARG A 28 11.09 9.57 5.54
CA ARG A 28 11.65 9.65 6.89
C ARG A 28 10.55 9.91 7.90
N ASN A 29 10.74 9.37 9.10
CA ASN A 29 9.96 9.81 10.24
C ASN A 29 10.25 11.30 10.48
N GLN A 30 9.22 12.14 10.41
CA GLN A 30 9.35 13.60 10.55
C GLN A 30 8.71 14.06 11.85
N ASP A 31 9.21 13.51 12.96
CA ASP A 31 8.80 13.92 14.29
C ASP A 31 9.24 15.38 14.56
N VAL A 32 8.37 16.13 15.18
CA VAL A 32 8.64 17.50 15.60
C VAL A 32 8.67 17.54 17.12
N ALA A 33 9.79 18.04 17.69
CA ALA A 33 9.94 18.22 19.12
C ALA A 33 9.57 19.64 19.53
N SER A 34 8.99 19.79 20.73
CA SER A 34 8.85 21.10 21.38
C SER A 34 10.23 21.70 21.72
N ALA A 35 10.29 23.01 21.84
CA ALA A 35 11.55 23.71 22.15
C ALA A 35 12.14 23.31 23.52
N ASP A 36 11.31 22.92 24.47
CA ASP A 36 11.72 22.46 25.81
C ASP A 36 11.91 20.93 25.89
N GLY A 37 11.72 20.21 24.78
CA GLY A 37 11.92 18.76 24.70
C GLY A 37 10.90 17.92 25.47
N LYS A 38 9.73 18.48 25.82
CA LYS A 38 8.71 17.76 26.61
C LYS A 38 7.59 17.14 25.78
N GLU A 39 7.47 17.58 24.52
CA GLU A 39 6.46 17.06 23.62
C GLU A 39 7.09 16.69 22.29
N MET A 40 6.65 15.57 21.75
CA MET A 40 6.88 15.16 20.38
C MET A 40 5.55 15.01 19.67
N ILE A 41 5.51 15.36 18.38
CA ILE A 41 4.34 15.16 17.53
C ILE A 41 4.78 14.63 16.16
N SER A 42 4.06 13.64 15.66
CA SER A 42 4.27 13.05 14.34
C SER A 42 2.94 12.95 13.60
N ALA A 43 2.97 13.05 12.29
CA ALA A 43 1.85 12.75 11.40
C ALA A 43 2.40 12.46 10.00
N SER A 44 1.61 11.85 9.12
CA SER A 44 1.95 11.58 7.72
C SER A 44 1.03 12.38 6.80
N ASP A 45 1.50 12.61 5.57
CA ASP A 45 0.63 12.99 4.48
C ASP A 45 -0.29 11.80 4.16
N PHE A 46 -1.48 12.06 3.60
CA PHE A 46 -2.40 11.00 3.22
C PHE A 46 -3.25 11.39 2.01
N PHE A 47 -3.87 10.40 1.41
CA PHE A 47 -4.79 10.56 0.28
C PHE A 47 -6.22 10.33 0.74
N VAL A 48 -7.15 11.03 0.11
CA VAL A 48 -8.59 10.90 0.33
C VAL A 48 -9.33 11.06 -1.01
N ASP A 49 -10.40 10.31 -1.16
CA ASP A 49 -11.30 10.45 -2.32
C ASP A 49 -12.04 11.79 -2.23
N ILE A 50 -12.23 12.41 -3.40
CA ILE A 50 -12.97 13.68 -3.51
C ILE A 50 -14.40 13.56 -2.96
N ASP A 51 -15.04 12.41 -3.14
CA ASP A 51 -16.40 12.15 -2.67
C ASP A 51 -16.49 12.02 -1.14
N ASP A 52 -15.39 11.64 -0.48
CA ASP A 52 -15.30 11.44 0.97
C ASP A 52 -14.96 12.74 1.73
N VAL A 53 -14.49 13.78 1.05
CA VAL A 53 -14.05 15.05 1.68
C VAL A 53 -15.12 15.66 2.57
N LYS A 54 -16.38 15.65 2.14
CA LYS A 54 -17.53 16.22 2.87
C LYS A 54 -17.81 15.54 4.21
N ASP A 55 -17.41 14.27 4.37
CA ASP A 55 -17.67 13.44 5.54
C ASP A 55 -16.49 13.45 6.52
N LEU A 56 -15.34 14.04 6.14
CA LEU A 56 -14.16 14.13 6.99
C LEU A 56 -14.37 15.02 8.21
N ASN A 57 -13.92 14.53 9.34
CA ASN A 57 -13.83 15.27 10.59
C ASN A 57 -12.46 15.10 11.24
N ASP A 58 -12.17 15.86 12.30
CA ASP A 58 -10.89 15.87 13.00
C ASP A 58 -10.40 14.47 13.38
N LYS A 59 -11.29 13.57 13.82
CA LYS A 59 -10.93 12.21 14.25
C LYS A 59 -10.49 11.35 13.06
N GLU A 60 -11.17 11.46 11.94
CA GLU A 60 -10.83 10.74 10.70
C GLU A 60 -9.52 11.25 10.14
N ILE A 61 -9.32 12.57 10.13
CA ILE A 61 -8.06 13.20 9.69
C ILE A 61 -6.89 12.75 10.57
N ILE A 62 -7.06 12.69 11.91
CA ILE A 62 -6.06 12.15 12.83
C ILE A 62 -5.76 10.68 12.52
N ALA A 63 -6.79 9.87 12.28
CA ALA A 63 -6.62 8.46 11.98
C ALA A 63 -5.91 8.23 10.63
N LEU A 64 -6.35 8.91 9.57
CA LEU A 64 -5.78 8.79 8.23
C LEU A 64 -4.31 9.27 8.16
N SER A 65 -3.99 10.34 8.90
CA SER A 65 -2.62 10.85 8.98
C SER A 65 -1.73 10.11 9.97
N ASN A 66 -2.28 9.15 10.72
CA ASN A 66 -1.60 8.50 11.86
C ASN A 66 -0.98 9.54 12.83
N ALA A 67 -1.71 10.65 13.07
CA ALA A 67 -1.19 11.74 13.90
C ALA A 67 -1.14 11.31 15.38
N GLN A 68 0.02 11.43 15.98
CA GLN A 68 0.29 11.07 17.37
C GLN A 68 1.17 12.11 18.04
N ALA A 69 0.99 12.28 19.35
CA ALA A 69 1.89 13.08 20.16
C ALA A 69 2.19 12.34 21.45
N TRP A 70 3.39 12.54 22.02
CA TRP A 70 3.86 11.88 23.24
C TRP A 70 4.88 12.73 23.99
N ASP A 71 5.05 12.43 25.27
CA ASP A 71 6.15 12.90 26.09
C ASP A 71 7.37 11.98 25.88
N PRO A 72 8.50 12.48 25.33
CA PRO A 72 9.66 11.66 25.02
C PRO A 72 10.41 11.15 26.28
N GLN A 73 10.06 11.59 27.48
CA GLN A 73 10.69 11.13 28.73
C GLN A 73 9.91 9.97 29.36
N SER A 74 8.59 9.97 29.23
CA SER A 74 7.72 8.95 29.82
C SER A 74 7.13 7.97 28.80
N ASP A 75 7.26 8.27 27.50
CA ASP A 75 6.58 7.59 26.39
C ASP A 75 5.04 7.61 26.50
N GLU A 76 4.50 8.49 27.34
CA GLU A 76 3.04 8.62 27.48
C GLU A 76 2.45 9.43 26.34
N PHE A 77 1.34 8.94 25.77
CA PHE A 77 0.65 9.66 24.69
C PHE A 77 -0.02 10.93 25.20
N ILE A 78 0.14 11.99 24.40
CA ILE A 78 -0.49 13.31 24.56
C ILE A 78 -1.59 13.45 23.51
N SER A 79 -2.73 14.02 23.90
CA SER A 79 -3.81 14.26 22.95
C SER A 79 -3.44 15.32 21.91
N ILE A 80 -3.82 15.08 20.65
CA ILE A 80 -3.90 16.14 19.64
C ILE A 80 -5.02 17.09 20.07
N ALA A 81 -4.69 18.33 20.37
CA ALA A 81 -5.62 19.32 20.91
C ALA A 81 -6.34 20.11 19.82
N LYS A 82 -5.72 20.23 18.63
CA LYS A 82 -6.27 21.00 17.52
C LYS A 82 -5.84 20.40 16.19
N VAL A 83 -6.78 20.39 15.24
CA VAL A 83 -6.56 20.10 13.83
C VAL A 83 -7.04 21.29 13.02
N GLU A 84 -6.20 21.89 12.19
CA GLU A 84 -6.53 23.04 11.35
C GLU A 84 -6.33 22.67 9.88
N TYR A 85 -7.39 22.78 9.11
CA TYR A 85 -7.38 22.51 7.66
C TYR A 85 -8.44 23.36 6.96
N ASP A 86 -8.26 23.53 5.65
CA ASP A 86 -9.23 24.18 4.76
C ASP A 86 -9.30 23.31 3.51
N LEU A 87 -10.29 22.39 3.47
CA LEU A 87 -10.51 21.45 2.40
C LEU A 87 -11.61 21.93 1.47
N SER A 88 -11.47 21.66 0.18
CA SER A 88 -12.55 21.76 -0.78
C SER A 88 -12.78 20.41 -1.49
N GLU A 89 -13.99 20.23 -2.01
CA GLU A 89 -14.37 19.07 -2.84
C GLU A 89 -13.80 19.22 -4.26
N GLU A 90 -12.49 19.50 -4.36
CA GLU A 90 -11.74 19.63 -5.61
C GLU A 90 -10.41 18.88 -5.47
N GLU A 91 -9.94 18.28 -6.56
CA GLU A 91 -8.62 17.67 -6.58
C GLU A 91 -7.53 18.68 -6.22
N GLY A 92 -6.62 18.27 -5.34
CA GLY A 92 -5.55 19.16 -4.91
C GLY A 92 -4.77 18.67 -3.70
N ALA A 93 -3.87 19.54 -3.25
CA ALA A 93 -3.02 19.32 -2.08
C ALA A 93 -3.33 20.39 -1.02
N TYR A 94 -3.94 19.98 0.07
CA TYR A 94 -4.43 20.87 1.12
C TYR A 94 -3.60 20.72 2.39
N PRO A 95 -3.14 21.83 2.98
CA PRO A 95 -2.37 21.76 4.21
C PRO A 95 -3.26 21.42 5.41
N VAL A 96 -2.73 20.59 6.30
CA VAL A 96 -3.30 20.32 7.62
C VAL A 96 -2.25 20.54 8.69
N VAL A 97 -2.65 21.11 9.82
CA VAL A 97 -1.78 21.34 10.97
C VAL A 97 -2.38 20.64 12.19
N PHE A 98 -1.60 19.75 12.79
CA PHE A 98 -1.92 19.11 14.06
C PHE A 98 -1.15 19.80 15.18
N SER A 99 -1.79 20.05 16.31
CA SER A 99 -1.16 20.74 17.44
C SER A 99 -1.52 20.08 18.77
N THR A 100 -0.56 20.04 19.71
CA THR A 100 -0.79 19.69 21.12
C THR A 100 -1.31 20.88 21.91
N ALA A 101 -1.77 20.67 23.14
CA ALA A 101 -2.14 21.74 24.04
C ALA A 101 -0.95 22.61 24.47
N GLY A 102 0.29 22.07 24.46
CA GLY A 102 1.52 22.82 24.72
C GLY A 102 2.00 23.64 23.53
N GLY A 103 1.35 23.53 22.37
CA GLY A 103 1.64 24.33 21.18
C GLY A 103 2.65 23.71 20.23
N THR A 104 3.12 22.49 20.49
CA THR A 104 3.93 21.74 19.52
C THR A 104 3.07 21.38 18.33
N SER A 105 3.53 21.65 17.11
CA SER A 105 2.72 21.43 15.91
C SER A 105 3.50 20.82 14.76
N VAL A 106 2.80 20.06 13.94
CA VAL A 106 3.32 19.47 12.70
C VAL A 106 2.37 19.78 11.55
N LYS A 107 2.94 20.19 10.41
CA LYS A 107 2.20 20.47 9.19
C LYS A 107 2.35 19.29 8.21
N ARG A 108 1.24 18.88 7.62
CA ARG A 108 1.15 17.81 6.61
C ARG A 108 0.26 18.21 5.45
N THR A 109 0.13 17.34 4.48
CA THR A 109 -0.66 17.56 3.28
C THR A 109 -1.73 16.48 3.15
N ILE A 110 -2.96 16.91 2.90
CA ILE A 110 -4.07 16.05 2.48
C ILE A 110 -4.11 16.11 0.95
N HIS A 111 -3.97 14.98 0.28
CA HIS A 111 -4.09 14.87 -1.17
C HIS A 111 -5.50 14.41 -1.52
N VAL A 112 -6.33 15.34 -2.00
CA VAL A 112 -7.66 15.02 -2.53
C VAL A 112 -7.50 14.59 -3.98
N VAL A 113 -7.98 13.40 -4.29
CA VAL A 113 -7.85 12.78 -5.61
C VAL A 113 -9.18 12.18 -6.05
N ASP A 114 -9.43 12.17 -7.35
CA ASP A 114 -10.46 11.31 -7.92
C ASP A 114 -9.92 9.87 -7.89
N GLN A 115 -10.67 8.98 -7.28
CA GLN A 115 -10.19 7.67 -6.90
C GLN A 115 -9.82 6.81 -8.11
N PRO A 116 -8.64 6.17 -8.14
CA PRO A 116 -8.28 5.24 -9.18
C PRO A 116 -9.13 3.96 -9.06
N PHE A 117 -10.22 3.96 -9.79
CA PHE A 117 -11.18 2.90 -9.84
C PHE A 117 -11.08 2.17 -11.18
N VAL A 118 -10.76 0.89 -11.15
CA VAL A 118 -10.65 0.05 -12.34
C VAL A 118 -11.83 -0.91 -12.41
N LYS A 119 -12.63 -0.79 -13.46
CA LYS A 119 -13.74 -1.70 -13.79
C LYS A 119 -13.34 -2.68 -14.88
N ASN A 120 -13.65 -3.94 -14.68
CA ASN A 120 -13.57 -4.98 -15.69
C ASN A 120 -14.96 -5.60 -15.89
N GLU A 121 -15.70 -5.07 -16.86
CA GLU A 121 -17.06 -5.53 -17.15
C GLU A 121 -17.11 -7.01 -17.58
N LYS A 122 -16.06 -7.51 -18.27
CA LYS A 122 -15.99 -8.91 -18.71
C LYS A 122 -15.85 -9.87 -17.55
N ALA A 123 -15.07 -9.51 -16.55
CA ALA A 123 -14.92 -10.29 -15.33
C ALA A 123 -16.02 -9.98 -14.30
N ASN A 124 -16.83 -8.94 -14.54
CA ASN A 124 -17.80 -8.42 -13.58
C ASN A 124 -17.16 -7.98 -12.27
N GLU A 125 -16.02 -7.28 -12.34
CA GLU A 125 -15.19 -6.94 -11.17
C GLU A 125 -14.78 -5.47 -11.17
N GLY A 126 -14.72 -4.90 -9.96
CA GLY A 126 -14.14 -3.60 -9.68
C GLY A 126 -13.01 -3.73 -8.67
N VAL A 127 -11.96 -2.93 -8.83
CA VAL A 127 -10.85 -2.83 -7.88
C VAL A 127 -10.47 -1.38 -7.70
N MET A 128 -10.23 -0.98 -6.45
CA MET A 128 -9.75 0.35 -6.11
C MET A 128 -8.61 0.29 -5.10
N ALA A 129 -7.73 1.28 -5.13
CA ALA A 129 -6.70 1.51 -4.11
C ALA A 129 -6.14 2.93 -4.25
N PHE A 130 -5.61 3.48 -3.15
CA PHE A 130 -4.96 4.79 -3.12
C PHE A 130 -3.45 4.67 -3.07
N ASN A 131 -2.77 5.71 -3.56
CA ASN A 131 -1.38 5.93 -3.18
C ASN A 131 -1.29 6.21 -1.67
N PHE A 132 -0.15 5.89 -1.05
CA PHE A 132 0.02 6.11 0.38
C PHE A 132 1.48 6.35 0.76
N PHE A 133 1.70 6.86 1.98
CA PHE A 133 3.02 7.13 2.54
C PHE A 133 3.28 6.22 3.73
N LYS A 134 4.47 5.63 3.79
CA LYS A 134 4.91 4.81 4.92
C LYS A 134 6.37 5.09 5.26
N THR A 135 6.74 4.94 6.52
CA THR A 135 8.12 4.97 6.95
C THR A 135 8.79 3.62 6.75
N VAL A 136 10.12 3.59 6.77
CA VAL A 136 10.89 2.34 6.70
C VAL A 136 10.49 1.41 7.84
N ASP A 137 10.37 1.95 9.07
CA ASP A 137 10.07 1.16 10.26
C ASP A 137 8.68 0.51 10.17
N GLU A 138 7.65 1.25 9.73
CA GLU A 138 6.30 0.68 9.54
C GLU A 138 6.28 -0.52 8.58
N ILE A 139 7.14 -0.50 7.55
CA ILE A 139 7.22 -1.58 6.57
C ILE A 139 8.01 -2.77 7.12
N THR A 140 9.19 -2.50 7.70
CA THR A 140 10.10 -3.56 8.19
C THR A 140 9.57 -4.26 9.45
N GLU A 141 8.76 -3.59 10.26
CA GLU A 141 8.15 -4.15 11.46
C GLU A 141 6.83 -4.87 11.21
N SER A 142 6.27 -4.76 9.98
CA SER A 142 5.03 -5.44 9.62
C SER A 142 5.18 -6.96 9.72
N GLN A 143 4.25 -7.60 10.44
CA GLN A 143 4.19 -9.05 10.60
C GLN A 143 3.27 -9.71 9.54
N ALA A 144 2.51 -8.91 8.80
CA ALA A 144 1.54 -9.37 7.81
C ALA A 144 1.45 -8.36 6.65
N LEU A 145 2.59 -8.13 5.98
CA LEU A 145 2.76 -7.03 5.04
C LEU A 145 1.67 -6.97 3.95
N ASP A 146 1.27 -8.09 3.36
CA ASP A 146 0.20 -8.11 2.34
C ASP A 146 -1.13 -7.56 2.87
N THR A 147 -1.46 -7.86 4.13
CA THR A 147 -2.67 -7.35 4.79
C THR A 147 -2.54 -5.87 5.11
N ASP A 148 -1.37 -5.48 5.60
CA ASP A 148 -1.09 -4.08 5.93
C ASP A 148 -1.08 -3.20 4.68
N LEU A 149 -0.49 -3.67 3.57
CA LEU A 149 -0.52 -2.97 2.28
C LEU A 149 -1.94 -2.76 1.77
N LYS A 150 -2.83 -3.77 1.86
CA LYS A 150 -4.25 -3.62 1.52
C LYS A 150 -4.91 -2.56 2.39
N THR A 151 -4.66 -2.60 3.69
CA THR A 151 -5.23 -1.65 4.65
C THR A 151 -4.72 -0.23 4.42
N TRP A 152 -3.42 -0.05 4.24
CA TRP A 152 -2.80 1.25 4.02
C TRP A 152 -3.23 1.91 2.71
N ALA A 153 -3.43 1.10 1.67
CA ALA A 153 -3.92 1.58 0.38
C ALA A 153 -5.45 1.73 0.32
N GLY A 154 -6.19 1.32 1.36
CA GLY A 154 -7.65 1.24 1.30
C GLY A 154 -8.13 0.34 0.16
N ALA A 155 -7.35 -0.70 -0.17
CA ALA A 155 -7.61 -1.54 -1.33
C ALA A 155 -8.87 -2.37 -1.16
N GLN A 156 -9.76 -2.31 -2.14
CA GLN A 156 -11.05 -3.03 -2.15
C GLN A 156 -11.30 -3.65 -3.53
N GLY A 157 -11.93 -4.82 -3.52
CA GLY A 157 -12.41 -5.50 -4.72
C GLY A 157 -13.86 -5.93 -4.53
N TRP A 158 -14.69 -5.83 -5.56
CA TRP A 158 -16.10 -6.22 -5.51
C TRP A 158 -16.66 -6.66 -6.86
N LYS A 159 -17.83 -7.31 -6.84
CA LYS A 159 -18.59 -7.63 -8.04
C LYS A 159 -19.37 -6.40 -8.51
N LEU A 160 -19.28 -6.05 -9.81
CA LEU A 160 -20.04 -4.93 -10.39
C LEU A 160 -21.55 -5.17 -10.39
N SER A 161 -21.98 -6.44 -10.36
CA SER A 161 -23.41 -6.81 -10.28
C SER A 161 -23.99 -6.71 -8.87
N ASP A 162 -23.14 -6.74 -7.82
CA ASP A 162 -23.50 -6.59 -6.42
C ASP A 162 -22.34 -5.99 -5.64
N GLU A 163 -22.40 -4.70 -5.38
CA GLU A 163 -21.33 -3.94 -4.68
C GLU A 163 -21.09 -4.42 -3.24
N ASN A 164 -22.01 -5.19 -2.66
CA ASN A 164 -21.82 -5.80 -1.34
C ASN A 164 -21.05 -7.13 -1.40
N GLU A 165 -20.88 -7.71 -2.60
CA GLU A 165 -20.07 -8.91 -2.78
C GLU A 165 -18.60 -8.55 -2.93
N SER A 166 -17.86 -8.55 -1.81
CA SER A 166 -16.43 -8.29 -1.81
C SER A 166 -15.63 -9.43 -2.43
N ILE A 167 -14.54 -9.08 -3.11
CA ILE A 167 -13.58 -10.04 -3.67
C ILE A 167 -12.27 -9.85 -2.93
N ASP A 168 -11.64 -10.93 -2.48
CA ASP A 168 -10.30 -10.85 -1.90
C ASP A 168 -9.26 -10.50 -2.97
N LEU A 169 -8.30 -9.64 -2.60
CA LEU A 169 -7.26 -9.17 -3.48
C LEU A 169 -5.93 -9.86 -3.18
N SER A 170 -5.23 -10.29 -4.23
CA SER A 170 -3.81 -10.59 -4.15
C SER A 170 -2.99 -9.30 -4.23
N VAL A 171 -1.81 -9.31 -3.61
CA VAL A 171 -0.89 -8.17 -3.58
C VAL A 171 0.41 -8.57 -4.24
N ASP A 172 0.94 -7.70 -5.09
CA ASP A 172 2.26 -7.80 -5.69
C ASP A 172 3.00 -6.47 -5.54
N TYR A 173 4.30 -6.51 -5.19
CA TYR A 173 5.11 -5.30 -4.96
C TYR A 173 6.54 -5.49 -5.45
N ASP A 174 7.20 -4.38 -5.79
CA ASP A 174 8.52 -4.35 -6.45
C ASP A 174 9.69 -4.07 -5.48
N PHE A 175 9.55 -4.47 -4.22
CA PHE A 175 10.59 -4.27 -3.20
C PHE A 175 10.75 -5.48 -2.27
N GLU A 176 11.90 -5.56 -1.60
CA GLU A 176 12.17 -6.52 -0.53
C GLU A 176 12.01 -5.81 0.82
N PRO A 177 11.10 -6.27 1.71
CA PRO A 177 10.77 -5.57 2.95
C PRO A 177 12.00 -5.29 3.85
N GLU A 178 12.95 -6.22 3.90
CA GLU A 178 14.15 -6.10 4.71
C GLU A 178 15.18 -5.10 4.14
N HIS A 179 15.02 -4.71 2.88
CA HIS A 179 15.93 -3.81 2.16
C HIS A 179 15.26 -2.51 1.72
N VAL A 180 14.04 -2.25 2.19
CA VAL A 180 13.31 -1.03 1.83
C VAL A 180 14.06 0.22 2.31
N ARG A 181 14.04 1.27 1.47
CA ARG A 181 14.67 2.58 1.73
C ARG A 181 13.71 3.68 1.33
N GLU A 182 14.07 4.93 1.62
CA GLU A 182 13.32 6.07 1.08
C GLU A 182 13.22 5.99 -0.44
N GLY A 183 12.00 6.15 -0.96
CA GLY A 183 11.75 6.05 -2.40
C GLY A 183 10.28 5.91 -2.75
N VAL A 184 10.02 5.61 -3.99
CA VAL A 184 8.68 5.31 -4.50
C VAL A 184 8.68 3.87 -4.99
N TYR A 185 7.74 3.10 -4.47
CA TYR A 185 7.56 1.68 -4.78
C TYR A 185 6.19 1.45 -5.40
N ARG A 186 6.10 0.47 -6.27
CA ARG A 186 4.88 0.12 -6.96
C ARG A 186 4.24 -1.11 -6.32
N ILE A 187 2.93 -1.01 -6.07
CA ILE A 187 2.13 -2.08 -5.50
C ILE A 187 0.94 -2.32 -6.41
N THR A 188 0.68 -3.57 -6.75
CA THR A 188 -0.44 -3.98 -7.58
C THR A 188 -1.38 -4.86 -6.79
N PHE A 189 -2.65 -4.48 -6.74
CA PHE A 189 -3.73 -5.27 -6.18
C PHE A 189 -4.56 -5.88 -7.31
N SER A 190 -4.85 -7.16 -7.24
CA SER A 190 -5.61 -7.86 -8.29
C SER A 190 -6.56 -8.90 -7.72
N THR A 191 -7.70 -9.09 -8.40
CA THR A 191 -8.72 -10.10 -8.07
C THR A 191 -8.32 -11.50 -8.49
N ALA A 192 -7.37 -11.64 -9.42
CA ALA A 192 -6.84 -12.93 -9.85
C ALA A 192 -5.70 -13.36 -8.94
N GLY A 193 -5.76 -14.59 -8.44
CA GLY A 193 -4.61 -15.25 -7.85
C GLY A 193 -3.45 -15.36 -8.85
N ARG A 194 -2.23 -15.49 -8.35
CA ARG A 194 -1.07 -15.75 -9.23
C ARG A 194 -1.24 -17.12 -9.89
N GLU A 195 -1.34 -17.13 -11.21
CA GLU A 195 -1.30 -18.36 -12.00
C GLU A 195 0.10 -18.52 -12.60
N PHE A 196 0.74 -19.64 -12.29
CA PHE A 196 2.04 -19.98 -12.86
C PHE A 196 1.82 -21.05 -13.93
N LYS A 197 2.26 -20.76 -15.17
CA LYS A 197 2.34 -21.80 -16.22
C LYS A 197 3.74 -22.39 -16.22
N ILE A 198 3.83 -23.68 -15.93
CA ILE A 198 5.08 -24.42 -15.94
C ILE A 198 5.06 -25.36 -17.14
N HIS A 199 6.07 -25.24 -17.99
CA HIS A 199 6.34 -26.24 -19.02
C HIS A 199 7.30 -27.28 -18.43
N THR A 200 6.79 -28.45 -18.13
CA THR A 200 7.58 -29.58 -17.64
C THR A 200 7.40 -30.78 -18.53
N THR A 201 8.41 -31.63 -18.59
CA THR A 201 8.34 -32.96 -19.23
C THR A 201 7.68 -34.00 -18.31
N ASP A 202 7.51 -33.68 -17.03
CA ASP A 202 6.90 -34.55 -16.06
C ASP A 202 5.39 -34.40 -16.07
N TYR A 203 4.69 -35.51 -16.21
CA TYR A 203 3.23 -35.54 -16.20
C TYR A 203 2.69 -35.45 -14.77
N THR A 204 1.75 -34.52 -14.55
CA THR A 204 0.99 -34.41 -13.29
C THR A 204 -0.50 -34.35 -13.62
N GLU A 205 -1.32 -35.13 -12.90
CA GLU A 205 -2.78 -35.11 -13.08
C GLU A 205 -3.38 -33.75 -12.70
N VAL A 206 -4.38 -33.32 -13.47
CA VAL A 206 -5.11 -32.07 -13.23
C VAL A 206 -5.80 -32.11 -11.86
N GLY A 207 -5.61 -31.06 -11.06
CA GLY A 207 -6.20 -30.90 -9.72
C GLY A 207 -5.35 -31.47 -8.58
N ARG A 208 -4.15 -31.94 -8.86
CA ARG A 208 -3.20 -32.38 -7.84
C ARG A 208 -2.42 -31.17 -7.30
N GLU A 209 -2.31 -31.09 -6.00
CA GLU A 209 -1.45 -30.12 -5.34
C GLU A 209 0.02 -30.44 -5.59
N VAL A 210 0.79 -29.49 -6.11
CA VAL A 210 2.21 -29.62 -6.40
C VAL A 210 2.99 -28.52 -5.69
N GLY A 211 4.15 -28.86 -5.12
CA GLY A 211 5.09 -27.91 -4.57
C GLY A 211 6.09 -27.48 -5.64
N LEU A 212 6.35 -26.19 -5.73
CA LEU A 212 7.36 -25.62 -6.60
C LEU A 212 8.54 -25.13 -5.77
N THR A 213 9.74 -25.50 -6.17
CA THR A 213 10.98 -25.00 -5.57
C THR A 213 11.82 -24.40 -6.67
N PHE A 214 12.23 -23.16 -6.48
CA PHE A 214 13.12 -22.44 -7.40
C PHE A 214 14.46 -22.19 -6.72
N PHE A 215 15.53 -22.40 -7.44
CA PHE A 215 16.83 -21.90 -7.01
C PHE A 215 17.08 -20.54 -7.69
N PRO A 216 17.83 -19.61 -7.07
CA PRO A 216 18.10 -18.29 -7.65
C PRO A 216 18.67 -18.32 -9.07
N GLU A 217 19.45 -19.35 -9.41
CA GLU A 217 20.03 -19.60 -10.71
C GLU A 217 19.01 -20.05 -11.77
N ASP A 218 17.83 -20.51 -11.36
CA ASP A 218 16.78 -20.98 -12.26
C ASP A 218 15.80 -19.85 -12.66
N ILE A 219 15.99 -18.66 -12.09
CA ILE A 219 15.11 -17.51 -12.35
C ILE A 219 15.73 -16.58 -13.37
N HIS A 220 15.17 -16.56 -14.58
CA HIS A 220 15.54 -15.59 -15.61
C HIS A 220 14.48 -14.47 -15.65
N VAL A 221 14.88 -13.25 -15.24
CA VAL A 221 14.05 -12.07 -15.40
C VAL A 221 14.20 -11.56 -16.83
N MET A 222 13.17 -11.71 -17.63
CA MET A 222 13.12 -11.13 -18.96
C MET A 222 12.41 -9.78 -18.92
N ALA A 223 13.10 -8.72 -19.39
CA ALA A 223 12.45 -7.44 -19.63
C ALA A 223 11.48 -7.60 -20.81
N ARG A 224 10.21 -7.26 -20.60
CA ARG A 224 9.21 -7.22 -21.67
C ARG A 224 9.44 -5.97 -22.50
N GLU A 225 9.94 -6.12 -23.74
CA GLU A 225 9.89 -5.03 -24.69
C GLU A 225 8.42 -4.80 -25.08
N VAL A 226 7.94 -3.58 -24.81
CA VAL A 226 6.63 -3.12 -25.27
C VAL A 226 6.83 -2.57 -26.67
N PHE A 227 6.31 -3.30 -27.67
CA PHE A 227 6.18 -2.82 -29.05
C PHE A 227 4.90 -2.00 -29.21
#